data_f05ed82af7caf0fc812b9048053e47f3
#
_entry.id   f05ed82af7caf0fc812b9048053e47f3
#
_cell.length_a   1.000
_cell.length_b   1.000
_cell.length_c   1.000
_cell.angle_alpha   90.00
_cell.angle_beta   90.00
_cell.angle_gamma   90.00
#
_symmetry.space_group_name_H-M   'P 1'
#
loop_
_entity.id
_entity.type
_entity.pdbx_description
1 polymer ?
#
loop_
_entity_poly.entity_id
_entity_poly.type
_entity_poly.pdbx_seq_one_letter_code
_entity_poly.pdbx_strand_id
1 'polypeptide(L)'
;ATMQVSNGEGSQWRIDMSVRGRKGFASILGLNLEQSTVFRVDGDTYVPLSQSTVRKAMFFGKKVTGVYNWQTASAQWDGDLKKERQQAIPLQRGDQSALSLNLSLMRDAQPGRSLSYRYVDVGRVRKYDYKVADATEVVQVGDLSYDALRVYRVNSGDNETILWIANGVPTPVRILQRDKGEDQVDLRLVEYQGA
;
A
#
# COMPACT_ATOMS: atom_id res chain seq x y z
N ALA A 1 -0.19 -9.60 9.33
CA ALA A 1 -0.04 -8.17 9.03
C ALA A 1 -1.03 -7.38 9.89
N THR A 2 -0.69 -6.15 10.18
CA THR A 2 -1.57 -5.19 10.87
C THR A 2 -1.52 -3.89 10.07
N MET A 3 -2.67 -3.27 9.88
CA MET A 3 -2.80 -1.93 9.30
C MET A 3 -3.63 -1.07 10.24
N GLN A 4 -3.19 0.15 10.50
CA GLN A 4 -3.85 1.10 11.39
C GLN A 4 -3.87 2.48 10.75
N VAL A 5 -5.02 3.15 10.82
CA VAL A 5 -5.17 4.57 10.48
C VAL A 5 -5.48 5.33 11.75
N SER A 6 -4.79 6.42 12.00
CA SER A 6 -4.95 7.25 13.20
C SER A 6 -4.88 8.74 12.85
N ASN A 7 -5.49 9.55 13.70
CA ASN A 7 -5.32 11.00 13.64
C ASN A 7 -3.87 11.37 14.00
N GLY A 8 -3.27 12.24 13.20
CA GLY A 8 -2.01 12.91 13.49
C GLY A 8 -2.23 14.29 14.11
N GLU A 9 -1.21 15.11 14.07
CA GLU A 9 -1.31 16.50 14.53
C GLU A 9 -2.08 17.38 13.52
N GLY A 10 -3.00 18.19 14.00
CA GLY A 10 -3.82 19.08 13.18
C GLY A 10 -4.75 18.33 12.22
N SER A 11 -4.69 18.64 10.92
CA SER A 11 -5.47 17.99 9.87
C SER A 11 -4.76 16.80 9.23
N GLN A 12 -3.71 16.27 9.86
CA GLN A 12 -2.93 15.16 9.35
C GLN A 12 -3.49 13.82 9.83
N TRP A 13 -3.28 12.83 9.01
CA TRP A 13 -3.58 11.43 9.29
C TRP A 13 -2.33 10.59 9.13
N ARG A 14 -2.29 9.49 9.81
CA ARG A 14 -1.20 8.52 9.71
C ARG A 14 -1.76 7.13 9.41
N ILE A 15 -1.16 6.46 8.46
CA ILE A 15 -1.41 5.04 8.19
C ILE A 15 -0.12 4.27 8.42
N ASP A 16 -0.20 3.25 9.24
CA ASP A 16 0.88 2.34 9.58
C ASP A 16 0.53 0.93 9.10
N MET A 17 1.51 0.21 8.57
CA MET A 17 1.40 -1.20 8.20
C MET A 17 2.60 -1.96 8.73
N SER A 18 2.32 -3.09 9.39
CA SER A 18 3.33 -4.03 9.87
C SER A 18 3.06 -5.42 9.31
N VAL A 19 4.07 -6.01 8.68
CA VAL A 19 4.03 -7.37 8.16
C VAL A 19 5.15 -8.17 8.81
N ARG A 20 4.81 -9.31 9.40
CA ARG A 20 5.77 -10.25 10.01
C ARG A 20 5.66 -11.60 9.32
N GLY A 21 6.79 -12.12 8.88
CA GLY A 21 6.86 -13.48 8.34
C GLY A 21 6.56 -14.51 9.43
N ARG A 22 5.48 -15.29 9.26
CA ARG A 22 5.06 -16.30 10.25
C ARG A 22 5.28 -17.74 9.80
N LYS A 23 5.50 -17.99 8.51
CA LYS A 23 5.65 -19.34 7.92
C LYS A 23 6.76 -19.36 6.89
N GLY A 24 7.33 -20.55 6.68
CA GLY A 24 8.34 -20.80 5.67
C GLY A 24 9.66 -20.05 5.91
N PHE A 25 10.38 -19.78 4.85
CA PHE A 25 11.70 -19.17 4.86
C PHE A 25 11.71 -17.75 5.46
N ALA A 26 10.62 -16.99 5.25
CA ALA A 26 10.43 -15.65 5.80
C ALA A 26 10.36 -15.64 7.34
N SER A 27 9.78 -16.68 7.94
CA SER A 27 9.75 -16.85 9.40
C SER A 27 11.13 -17.18 9.96
N ILE A 28 11.87 -18.05 9.28
CA ILE A 28 13.23 -18.46 9.71
C ILE A 28 14.19 -17.26 9.64
N LEU A 29 14.06 -16.40 8.65
CA LEU A 29 14.89 -15.20 8.50
C LEU A 29 14.44 -14.01 9.35
N GLY A 30 13.33 -14.14 10.11
CA GLY A 30 12.81 -13.04 10.93
C GLY A 30 12.43 -11.80 10.12
N LEU A 31 11.92 -11.99 8.90
CA LEU A 31 11.60 -10.88 8.01
C LEU A 31 10.40 -10.10 8.54
N ASN A 32 10.65 -8.83 8.86
CA ASN A 32 9.64 -7.87 9.28
C ASN A 32 9.67 -6.64 8.37
N LEU A 33 8.51 -6.18 7.97
CA LEU A 33 8.32 -4.94 7.22
C LEU A 33 7.41 -4.02 8.04
N GLU A 34 7.87 -2.82 8.33
CA GLU A 34 7.10 -1.75 8.92
C GLU A 34 7.07 -0.58 7.92
N GLN A 35 5.89 -0.09 7.61
CA GLN A 35 5.70 1.06 6.74
C GLN A 35 4.77 2.06 7.42
N SER A 36 5.04 3.33 7.22
CA SER A 36 4.14 4.41 7.63
C SER A 36 4.06 5.48 6.55
N THR A 37 2.90 6.13 6.46
CA THR A 37 2.70 7.34 5.67
C THR A 37 1.90 8.32 6.49
N VAL A 38 2.42 9.55 6.62
CA VAL A 38 1.66 10.70 7.09
C VAL A 38 1.07 11.39 5.86
N PHE A 39 -0.21 11.71 5.91
CA PHE A 39 -0.91 12.34 4.81
C PHE A 39 -1.94 13.35 5.32
N ARG A 40 -2.40 14.24 4.46
CA ARG A 40 -3.59 15.06 4.67
C ARG A 40 -4.67 14.67 3.68
N VAL A 41 -5.90 14.95 4.03
CA VAL A 41 -7.05 14.81 3.14
C VAL A 41 -7.34 16.16 2.51
N ASP A 42 -7.43 16.21 1.18
CA ASP A 42 -7.74 17.39 0.40
C ASP A 42 -8.86 17.04 -0.58
N GLY A 43 -10.09 17.39 -0.21
CA GLY A 43 -11.29 16.85 -0.86
C GLY A 43 -11.30 15.32 -0.78
N ASP A 44 -11.35 14.67 -1.92
CA ASP A 44 -11.31 13.20 -2.04
C ASP A 44 -9.88 12.65 -2.24
N THR A 45 -8.84 13.46 -2.03
CA THR A 45 -7.46 13.05 -2.32
C THR A 45 -6.67 12.85 -1.03
N TYR A 46 -5.99 11.72 -0.93
CA TYR A 46 -4.99 11.47 0.11
C TYR A 46 -3.63 11.99 -0.36
N VAL A 47 -3.17 13.08 0.24
CA VAL A 47 -1.95 13.79 -0.13
C VAL A 47 -0.82 13.38 0.81
N PRO A 48 0.15 12.56 0.38
CA PRO A 48 1.25 12.12 1.24
C PRO A 48 2.14 13.29 1.62
N LEU A 49 2.59 13.33 2.87
CA LEU A 49 3.50 14.34 3.43
C LEU A 49 4.85 13.73 3.78
N SER A 50 4.86 12.56 4.37
CA SER A 50 6.06 11.81 4.67
C SER A 50 5.80 10.32 4.71
N GLN A 51 6.87 9.55 4.57
CA GLN A 51 6.81 8.10 4.70
C GLN A 51 8.05 7.54 5.38
N SER A 52 7.91 6.35 5.95
CA SER A 52 9.00 5.54 6.44
C SER A 52 8.79 4.08 6.05
N THR A 53 9.88 3.42 5.66
CA THR A 53 9.90 1.98 5.43
C THR A 53 11.06 1.39 6.20
N VAL A 54 10.78 0.48 7.12
CA VAL A 54 11.77 -0.26 7.89
C VAL A 54 11.64 -1.73 7.57
N ARG A 55 12.71 -2.33 7.09
CA ARG A 55 12.83 -3.77 6.87
C ARG A 55 13.84 -4.32 7.84
N LYS A 56 13.44 -5.32 8.61
CA LYS A 56 14.32 -6.02 9.56
C LYS A 56 14.39 -7.48 9.15
N ALA A 57 15.60 -8.04 9.19
CA ALA A 57 15.88 -9.45 9.14
C ALA A 57 16.86 -9.78 10.26
N MET A 58 17.08 -11.04 10.56
CA MET A 58 17.86 -11.49 11.74
C MET A 58 19.20 -10.77 11.93
N PHE A 59 19.89 -10.42 10.84
CA PHE A 59 21.20 -9.77 10.88
C PHE A 59 21.27 -8.44 10.10
N PHE A 60 20.15 -7.98 9.50
CA PHE A 60 20.14 -6.79 8.65
C PHE A 60 18.92 -5.94 8.93
N GLY A 61 19.14 -4.64 9.04
CA GLY A 61 18.08 -3.66 9.07
C GLY A 61 18.27 -2.64 7.95
N LYS A 62 17.21 -2.25 7.28
CA LYS A 62 17.20 -1.14 6.33
C LYS A 62 16.08 -0.18 6.68
N LYS A 63 16.42 1.09 6.75
CA LYS A 63 15.45 2.17 6.96
C LYS A 63 15.55 3.17 5.82
N VAL A 64 14.41 3.50 5.25
CA VAL A 64 14.27 4.55 4.24
C VAL A 64 13.16 5.49 4.68
N THR A 65 13.41 6.79 4.63
CA THR A 65 12.43 7.84 4.91
C THR A 65 12.25 8.72 3.67
N GLY A 66 11.06 9.24 3.48
CA GLY A 66 10.73 10.13 2.38
C GLY A 66 9.92 11.33 2.85
N VAL A 67 10.14 12.48 2.23
CA VAL A 67 9.39 13.70 2.46
C VAL A 67 8.81 14.17 1.14
N TYR A 68 7.53 14.51 1.14
CA TYR A 68 6.81 15.09 0.01
C TYR A 68 6.56 16.57 0.30
N ASN A 69 7.39 17.43 -0.27
CA ASN A 69 7.27 18.87 -0.13
C ASN A 69 6.40 19.44 -1.25
N TRP A 70 5.14 19.72 -0.94
CA TRP A 70 4.16 20.23 -1.89
C TRP A 70 4.33 21.73 -2.18
N GLN A 71 5.08 22.47 -1.36
CA GLN A 71 5.39 23.88 -1.63
C GLN A 71 6.43 24.00 -2.73
N THR A 72 7.43 23.12 -2.72
CA THR A 72 8.47 23.08 -3.78
C THR A 72 8.15 22.07 -4.87
N ALA A 73 7.00 21.40 -4.78
CA ALA A 73 6.57 20.34 -5.69
C ALA A 73 7.66 19.26 -5.89
N SER A 74 8.29 18.82 -4.81
CA SER A 74 9.36 17.82 -4.87
C SER A 74 9.27 16.81 -3.74
N ALA A 75 9.68 15.57 -3.99
CA ALA A 75 9.85 14.55 -2.98
C ALA A 75 11.28 14.02 -2.97
N GLN A 76 11.77 13.68 -1.80
CA GLN A 76 13.13 13.18 -1.63
C GLN A 76 13.17 12.08 -0.57
N TRP A 77 14.06 11.12 -0.76
CA TRP A 77 14.28 9.99 0.14
C TRP A 77 15.70 9.95 0.65
N ASP A 78 15.83 9.50 1.88
CA ASP A 78 17.10 9.29 2.57
C ASP A 78 17.13 7.92 3.27
N GLY A 79 18.34 7.46 3.63
CA GLY A 79 18.58 6.19 4.32
C GLY A 79 19.19 5.13 3.43
N ASP A 80 18.84 3.86 3.68
CA ASP A 80 19.44 2.68 3.06
C ASP A 80 18.95 2.45 1.62
N LEU A 81 19.27 3.38 0.73
CA LEU A 81 18.97 3.29 -0.70
C LEU A 81 20.14 3.76 -1.56
N LYS A 82 20.12 3.36 -2.82
CA LYS A 82 21.15 3.78 -3.79
C LYS A 82 21.13 5.29 -3.99
N LYS A 83 22.29 5.91 -4.20
CA LYS A 83 22.45 7.38 -4.38
C LYS A 83 21.55 7.96 -5.48
N GLU A 84 21.34 7.21 -6.57
CA GLU A 84 20.48 7.65 -7.67
C GLU A 84 19.00 7.80 -7.24
N ARG A 85 18.59 7.14 -6.16
CA ARG A 85 17.25 7.23 -5.59
C ARG A 85 17.11 8.27 -4.49
N GLN A 86 18.19 8.93 -4.11
CA GLN A 86 18.18 10.04 -3.16
C GLN A 86 17.95 11.39 -3.85
N GLN A 87 17.94 11.41 -5.18
CA GLN A 87 17.67 12.63 -5.95
C GLN A 87 16.21 13.05 -5.80
N ALA A 88 15.98 14.36 -5.79
CA ALA A 88 14.64 14.91 -5.73
C ALA A 88 13.80 14.53 -6.96
N ILE A 89 12.57 14.14 -6.71
CA ILE A 89 11.58 13.75 -7.73
C ILE A 89 10.53 14.85 -7.82
N PRO A 90 10.22 15.40 -9.01
CA PRO A 90 9.12 16.34 -9.17
C PRO A 90 7.78 15.69 -8.82
N LEU A 91 7.02 16.33 -7.94
CA LEU A 91 5.66 15.91 -7.57
C LEU A 91 4.63 16.44 -8.56
N GLN A 92 3.57 15.68 -8.72
CA GLN A 92 2.37 16.05 -9.48
C GLN A 92 1.14 15.84 -8.60
N ARG A 93 0.11 16.63 -8.82
CA ARG A 93 -1.17 16.44 -8.11
C ARG A 93 -1.69 15.02 -8.34
N GLY A 94 -2.08 14.34 -7.27
CA GLY A 94 -2.55 12.96 -7.30
C GLY A 94 -1.45 11.91 -7.10
N ASP A 95 -0.20 12.30 -6.88
CA ASP A 95 0.88 11.37 -6.54
C ASP A 95 0.58 10.62 -5.25
N GLN A 96 0.81 9.31 -5.28
CA GLN A 96 0.52 8.40 -4.17
C GLN A 96 1.80 7.80 -3.59
N SER A 97 1.83 7.65 -2.27
CA SER A 97 2.76 6.75 -1.56
C SER A 97 2.23 5.31 -1.57
N ALA A 98 3.03 4.36 -1.08
CA ALA A 98 2.59 2.96 -0.99
C ALA A 98 1.28 2.79 -0.22
N LEU A 99 1.16 3.41 0.95
CA LEU A 99 -0.01 3.22 1.81
C LEU A 99 -1.19 4.12 1.41
N SER A 100 -0.95 5.35 0.94
CA SER A 100 -2.04 6.19 0.44
C SER A 100 -2.68 5.63 -0.83
N LEU A 101 -1.93 4.90 -1.65
CA LEU A 101 -2.46 4.18 -2.81
C LEU A 101 -3.51 3.13 -2.40
N ASN A 102 -3.27 2.39 -1.32
CA ASN A 102 -4.24 1.42 -0.82
C ASN A 102 -5.56 2.10 -0.40
N LEU A 103 -5.49 3.24 0.29
CA LEU A 103 -6.68 4.01 0.64
C LEU A 103 -7.42 4.51 -0.61
N SER A 104 -6.69 5.01 -1.61
CA SER A 104 -7.28 5.46 -2.87
C SER A 104 -7.96 4.32 -3.62
N LEU A 105 -7.34 3.14 -3.69
CA LEU A 105 -7.96 1.97 -4.31
C LEU A 105 -9.26 1.57 -3.61
N MET A 106 -9.30 1.57 -2.28
CA MET A 106 -10.51 1.25 -1.52
C MET A 106 -11.64 2.26 -1.78
N ARG A 107 -11.32 3.55 -1.83
CA ARG A 107 -12.29 4.61 -2.10
C ARG A 107 -12.85 4.53 -3.52
N ASP A 108 -11.97 4.28 -4.50
CA ASP A 108 -12.28 4.42 -5.93
C ASP A 108 -12.79 3.13 -6.58
N ALA A 109 -12.72 2.00 -5.89
CA ALA A 109 -13.16 0.70 -6.40
C ALA A 109 -14.67 0.68 -6.61
N GLN A 110 -15.08 0.73 -7.88
CA GLN A 110 -16.46 0.59 -8.34
C GLN A 110 -16.50 -0.44 -9.46
N PRO A 111 -17.60 -1.22 -9.61
CA PRO A 111 -17.72 -2.25 -10.63
C PRO A 111 -17.35 -1.76 -12.04
N GLY A 112 -16.51 -2.51 -12.74
CA GLY A 112 -16.07 -2.25 -14.11
C GLY A 112 -15.10 -1.08 -14.30
N ARG A 113 -14.72 -0.37 -13.23
CA ARG A 113 -13.88 0.81 -13.34
C ARG A 113 -12.44 0.48 -13.64
N SER A 114 -11.80 1.32 -14.46
CA SER A 114 -10.34 1.34 -14.64
C SER A 114 -9.76 2.50 -13.85
N LEU A 115 -8.71 2.25 -13.07
CA LEU A 115 -8.06 3.22 -12.19
C LEU A 115 -6.59 3.34 -12.59
N SER A 116 -6.05 4.55 -12.53
CA SER A 116 -4.65 4.83 -12.85
C SER A 116 -4.06 5.78 -11.81
N TYR A 117 -2.91 5.41 -11.25
CA TYR A 117 -2.23 6.21 -10.25
C TYR A 117 -0.74 6.37 -10.58
N ARG A 118 -0.24 7.56 -10.35
CA ARG A 118 1.19 7.80 -10.31
C ARG A 118 1.70 7.54 -8.90
N TYR A 119 2.56 6.54 -8.78
CA TYR A 119 3.13 6.06 -7.54
C TYR A 119 4.55 6.60 -7.38
N VAL A 120 4.78 7.34 -6.31
CA VAL A 120 6.07 7.98 -5.99
C VAL A 120 6.54 7.48 -4.64
N ASP A 121 7.52 6.59 -4.64
CA ASP A 121 7.94 5.90 -3.44
C ASP A 121 9.38 5.38 -3.53
N VAL A 122 10.11 5.44 -2.42
CA VAL A 122 11.49 4.95 -2.27
C VAL A 122 12.38 5.41 -3.44
N GLY A 123 12.30 6.72 -3.76
CA GLY A 123 13.09 7.35 -4.81
C GLY A 123 12.77 6.87 -6.23
N ARG A 124 11.52 6.46 -6.48
CA ARG A 124 11.05 6.00 -7.80
C ARG A 124 9.68 6.54 -8.14
N VAL A 125 9.47 6.74 -9.43
CA VAL A 125 8.16 7.00 -10.00
C VAL A 125 7.72 5.79 -10.80
N ARG A 126 6.47 5.37 -10.61
CA ARG A 126 5.84 4.33 -11.40
C ARG A 126 4.40 4.72 -11.70
N LYS A 127 3.88 4.23 -12.80
CA LYS A 127 2.46 4.27 -13.10
C LYS A 127 1.87 2.89 -12.82
N TYR A 128 0.79 2.85 -12.06
CA TYR A 128 0.05 1.63 -11.78
C TYR A 128 -1.37 1.79 -12.29
N ASP A 129 -1.74 0.87 -13.18
CA ASP A 129 -3.07 0.78 -13.74
C ASP A 129 -3.77 -0.45 -13.14
N TYR A 130 -5.02 -0.27 -12.73
CA TYR A 130 -5.84 -1.30 -12.13
C TYR A 130 -7.16 -1.44 -12.88
N LYS A 131 -7.71 -2.65 -12.86
CA LYS A 131 -9.09 -2.92 -13.23
C LYS A 131 -9.86 -3.43 -12.02
N VAL A 132 -11.11 -3.00 -11.93
CA VAL A 132 -12.08 -3.49 -10.96
C VAL A 132 -13.01 -4.45 -11.69
N ALA A 133 -13.30 -5.62 -11.10
CA ALA A 133 -14.24 -6.57 -11.65
C ALA A 133 -15.66 -5.96 -11.78
N ASP A 134 -16.44 -6.45 -12.74
CA ASP A 134 -17.79 -5.95 -13.02
C ASP A 134 -18.79 -6.33 -11.91
N ALA A 135 -18.51 -7.39 -11.16
CA ALA A 135 -19.34 -7.88 -10.07
C ALA A 135 -18.50 -8.29 -8.86
N THR A 136 -19.14 -8.34 -7.70
CA THR A 136 -18.54 -8.92 -6.50
C THR A 136 -18.43 -10.44 -6.61
N GLU A 137 -17.46 -10.98 -5.89
CA GLU A 137 -17.33 -12.42 -5.66
C GLU A 137 -17.27 -12.69 -4.15
N VAL A 138 -17.71 -13.88 -3.74
CA VAL A 138 -17.66 -14.29 -2.32
C VAL A 138 -16.24 -14.67 -1.95
N VAL A 139 -15.67 -13.99 -0.99
CA VAL A 139 -14.33 -14.26 -0.44
C VAL A 139 -14.46 -14.80 0.97
N GLN A 140 -14.05 -16.04 1.17
CA GLN A 140 -14.00 -16.66 2.50
C GLN A 140 -12.76 -16.21 3.26
N VAL A 141 -12.95 -15.66 4.46
CA VAL A 141 -11.86 -15.24 5.36
C VAL A 141 -12.17 -15.73 6.78
N GLY A 142 -11.49 -16.80 7.19
CA GLY A 142 -11.87 -17.50 8.41
C GLY A 142 -13.28 -18.05 8.32
N ASP A 143 -14.10 -17.77 9.32
CA ASP A 143 -15.50 -18.21 9.39
C ASP A 143 -16.49 -17.21 8.74
N LEU A 144 -15.96 -16.10 8.20
CA LEU A 144 -16.74 -15.04 7.57
C LEU A 144 -16.65 -15.08 6.06
N SER A 145 -17.73 -14.70 5.39
CA SER A 145 -17.80 -14.52 3.94
C SER A 145 -18.07 -13.06 3.61
N TYR A 146 -17.37 -12.53 2.64
CA TYR A 146 -17.49 -11.16 2.18
C TYR A 146 -17.81 -11.10 0.70
N ASP A 147 -18.83 -10.31 0.34
CA ASP A 147 -19.02 -9.91 -1.05
C ASP A 147 -18.03 -8.81 -1.39
N ALA A 148 -17.00 -9.14 -2.17
CA ALA A 148 -15.89 -8.25 -2.43
C ALA A 148 -15.64 -8.04 -3.91
N LEU A 149 -15.33 -6.80 -4.30
CA LEU A 149 -14.86 -6.45 -5.62
C LEU A 149 -13.38 -6.84 -5.75
N ARG A 150 -13.06 -7.59 -6.79
CA ARG A 150 -11.69 -7.90 -7.16
C ARG A 150 -11.07 -6.74 -7.93
N VAL A 151 -10.00 -6.17 -7.38
CA VAL A 151 -9.19 -5.12 -8.00
C VAL A 151 -7.83 -5.71 -8.34
N TYR A 152 -7.41 -5.64 -9.57
CA TYR A 152 -6.15 -6.23 -10.01
C TYR A 152 -5.34 -5.26 -10.85
N ARG A 153 -4.01 -5.29 -10.62
CA ARG A 153 -3.07 -4.47 -11.39
C ARG A 153 -2.90 -5.06 -12.79
N VAL A 154 -3.01 -4.21 -13.81
CA VAL A 154 -2.81 -4.58 -15.20
C VAL A 154 -1.41 -4.13 -15.67
N ASN A 155 -0.91 -4.73 -16.75
CA ASN A 155 0.40 -4.42 -17.33
C ASN A 155 1.58 -4.57 -16.35
N SER A 156 1.48 -5.54 -15.45
CA SER A 156 2.47 -5.78 -14.38
C SER A 156 3.53 -6.82 -14.74
N GLY A 157 3.50 -7.39 -15.95
CA GLY A 157 4.35 -8.51 -16.33
C GLY A 157 4.08 -9.73 -15.44
N ASP A 158 5.14 -10.36 -14.97
CA ASP A 158 5.05 -11.55 -14.09
C ASP A 158 4.59 -11.24 -12.66
N ASN A 159 4.54 -9.94 -12.28
CA ASN A 159 4.17 -9.52 -10.92
C ASN A 159 2.69 -9.15 -10.84
N GLU A 160 1.88 -10.06 -10.36
CA GLU A 160 0.45 -9.81 -10.14
C GLU A 160 0.21 -9.23 -8.74
N THR A 161 -0.73 -8.29 -8.65
CA THR A 161 -1.27 -7.79 -7.39
C THR A 161 -2.78 -7.76 -7.50
N ILE A 162 -3.46 -8.47 -6.60
CA ILE A 162 -4.92 -8.57 -6.55
C ILE A 162 -5.37 -8.22 -5.14
N LEU A 163 -6.36 -7.35 -5.05
CA LEU A 163 -7.02 -6.96 -3.81
C LEU A 163 -8.50 -7.32 -3.89
N TRP A 164 -9.07 -7.73 -2.79
CA TRP A 164 -10.53 -7.91 -2.64
C TRP A 164 -11.05 -6.87 -1.65
N ILE A 165 -11.92 -6.01 -2.12
CA ILE A 165 -12.45 -4.86 -1.38
C ILE A 165 -13.94 -5.10 -1.14
N ALA A 166 -14.31 -5.24 0.12
CA ALA A 166 -15.69 -5.38 0.57
C ALA A 166 -16.23 -4.04 1.08
N ASN A 167 -17.50 -3.77 0.81
CA ASN A 167 -18.13 -2.55 1.29
C ASN A 167 -18.22 -2.56 2.82
N GLY A 168 -17.98 -1.41 3.44
CA GLY A 168 -18.02 -1.23 4.90
C GLY A 168 -16.84 -1.83 5.66
N VAL A 169 -15.84 -2.40 4.97
CA VAL A 169 -14.61 -2.90 5.59
C VAL A 169 -13.47 -1.92 5.31
N PRO A 170 -12.78 -1.41 6.33
CA PRO A 170 -11.80 -0.32 6.19
C PRO A 170 -10.44 -0.78 5.61
N THR A 171 -10.32 -2.01 5.17
CA THR A 171 -9.13 -2.59 4.56
C THR A 171 -9.54 -3.65 3.53
N PRO A 172 -8.72 -3.98 2.53
CA PRO A 172 -8.97 -5.14 1.69
C PRO A 172 -9.11 -6.40 2.53
N VAL A 173 -10.14 -7.20 2.25
CA VAL A 173 -10.37 -8.48 2.96
C VAL A 173 -9.33 -9.54 2.58
N ARG A 174 -8.72 -9.38 1.39
CA ARG A 174 -7.59 -10.19 0.94
C ARG A 174 -6.67 -9.39 0.02
N ILE A 175 -5.36 -9.61 0.14
CA ILE A 175 -4.34 -9.11 -0.78
C ILE A 175 -3.47 -10.29 -1.20
N LEU A 176 -3.41 -10.54 -2.50
CA LEU A 176 -2.59 -11.58 -3.09
C LEU A 176 -1.53 -10.95 -4.01
N GLN A 177 -0.28 -11.33 -3.80
CA GLN A 177 0.82 -10.96 -4.70
C GLN A 177 1.47 -12.24 -5.23
N ARG A 178 1.66 -12.28 -6.54
CA ARG A 178 2.33 -13.37 -7.25
C ARG A 178 3.52 -12.85 -8.03
N ASP A 179 4.51 -13.68 -8.15
CA ASP A 179 5.63 -13.49 -9.07
C ASP A 179 5.79 -14.77 -9.90
N LYS A 180 5.73 -14.64 -11.22
CA LYS A 180 5.79 -15.75 -12.17
C LYS A 180 4.78 -16.88 -11.87
N GLY A 181 3.57 -16.49 -11.45
CA GLY A 181 2.49 -17.42 -11.11
C GLY A 181 2.57 -18.05 -9.72
N GLU A 182 3.64 -17.81 -8.96
CA GLU A 182 3.80 -18.30 -7.58
C GLU A 182 3.34 -17.27 -6.55
N ASP A 183 2.56 -17.70 -5.57
CA ASP A 183 2.08 -16.87 -4.49
C ASP A 183 3.23 -16.47 -3.56
N GLN A 184 3.60 -15.18 -3.58
CA GLN A 184 4.63 -14.61 -2.71
C GLN A 184 4.04 -14.09 -1.40
N VAL A 185 2.84 -13.49 -1.48
CA VAL A 185 2.11 -12.93 -0.34
C VAL A 185 0.63 -13.23 -0.50
N ASP A 186 0.00 -13.83 0.49
CA ASP A 186 -1.46 -13.97 0.63
C ASP A 186 -1.85 -13.46 2.03
N LEU A 187 -2.29 -12.21 2.10
CA LEU A 187 -2.80 -11.59 3.32
C LEU A 187 -4.30 -11.71 3.34
N ARG A 188 -4.86 -12.21 4.43
CA ARG A 188 -6.29 -12.29 4.67
C ARG A 188 -6.65 -11.53 5.93
N LEU A 189 -7.76 -10.82 5.89
CA LEU A 189 -8.30 -10.11 7.05
C LEU A 189 -8.62 -11.14 8.14
N VAL A 190 -8.18 -10.86 9.37
CA VAL A 190 -8.54 -11.68 10.53
C VAL A 190 -9.59 -10.96 11.36
N GLU A 191 -9.34 -9.68 11.61
CA GLU A 191 -10.27 -8.83 12.36
C GLU A 191 -10.02 -7.37 11.98
N TYR A 192 -11.02 -6.51 12.15
CA TYR A 192 -10.86 -5.06 12.09
C TYR A 192 -11.67 -4.40 13.19
N GLN A 193 -11.18 -3.25 13.64
CA GLN A 193 -11.89 -2.37 14.56
C GLN A 193 -12.12 -1.04 13.84
N GLY A 194 -13.38 -0.64 13.71
CA GLY A 194 -13.79 0.67 13.22
C GLY A 194 -14.02 1.62 14.40
N ALA A 195 -13.78 2.90 14.17
CA ALA A 195 -14.18 3.95 15.10
C ALA A 195 -15.64 4.31 14.86
#